data_0fe27c1fc5c4eb2831b20dcfbfc68131
#
_entry.id   0fe27c1fc5c4eb2831b20dcfbfc68131
#
_cell.length_a   1.000
_cell.length_b   1.000
_cell.length_c   1.000
_cell.angle_alpha   90.00
_cell.angle_beta   90.00
_cell.angle_gamma   90.00
#
_symmetry.space_group_name_H-M   'P 1'
#
loop_
_entity.id
_entity.type
_entity.pdbx_description
1 polymer ?
#
loop_
_entity_poly.entity_id
_entity_poly.type
_entity_poly.pdbx_seq_one_letter_code
_entity_poly.pdbx_strand_id
1 'polypeptide(L)'
;MVTTVLIVDDSKLARIVVGKAIAALQPEWRRLEASGADEAVALFDSEQIDLVILDFNMPGRDGLELAEELRGRYPDMPIAVATANVQDEIIARARAANAAFIAKPVTEDGMRGFISGAALRLRSAAR
;
A
#
# COMPACT_ATOMS: atom_id res chain seq x y z
N MET A 1 19.99 -4.07 2.13
CA MET A 1 19.09 -3.84 0.99
C MET A 1 18.06 -2.79 1.35
N VAL A 2 17.69 -1.96 0.39
CA VAL A 2 16.72 -0.88 0.62
C VAL A 2 15.30 -1.42 0.45
N THR A 3 14.45 -1.14 1.43
CA THR A 3 13.03 -1.47 1.35
C THR A 3 12.35 -0.56 0.33
N THR A 4 11.58 -1.14 -0.57
CA THR A 4 10.84 -0.42 -1.62
C THR A 4 9.35 -0.51 -1.38
N VAL A 5 8.70 0.65 -1.29
CA VAL A 5 7.24 0.76 -1.15
C VAL A 5 6.65 1.30 -2.45
N LEU A 6 5.55 0.68 -2.90
CA LEU A 6 4.79 1.16 -4.05
C LEU A 6 3.55 1.90 -3.57
N ILE A 7 3.33 3.11 -4.08
CA ILE A 7 2.16 3.92 -3.78
C ILE A 7 1.29 3.94 -5.05
N VAL A 8 0.06 3.43 -4.94
CA VAL A 8 -0.86 3.33 -6.08
C VAL A 8 -2.07 4.22 -5.83
N ASP A 9 -2.23 5.26 -6.64
CA ASP A 9 -3.34 6.20 -6.54
C ASP A 9 -3.42 6.95 -7.86
N ASP A 10 -4.62 7.17 -8.39
CA ASP A 10 -4.79 7.90 -9.64
C ASP A 10 -4.58 9.41 -9.47
N SER A 11 -4.56 9.91 -8.23
CA SER A 11 -4.30 11.32 -7.92
C SER A 11 -2.82 11.53 -7.60
N LYS A 12 -2.15 12.34 -8.40
CA LYS A 12 -0.75 12.70 -8.13
C LYS A 12 -0.59 13.37 -6.78
N LEU A 13 -1.52 14.25 -6.42
CA LEU A 13 -1.47 14.93 -5.12
C LEU A 13 -1.58 13.94 -3.97
N ALA A 14 -2.46 12.96 -4.08
CA ALA A 14 -2.59 11.93 -3.07
C ALA A 14 -1.30 11.11 -2.94
N ARG A 15 -0.64 10.78 -4.06
CA ARG A 15 0.64 10.07 -4.01
C ARG A 15 1.72 10.90 -3.30
N ILE A 16 1.74 12.21 -3.54
CA ILE A 16 2.68 13.11 -2.85
C ILE A 16 2.42 13.10 -1.35
N VAL A 17 1.16 13.19 -0.93
CA VAL A 17 0.80 13.19 0.50
C VAL A 17 1.25 11.89 1.17
N VAL A 18 0.95 10.75 0.55
CA VAL A 18 1.36 9.45 1.09
C VAL A 18 2.89 9.34 1.11
N GLY A 19 3.56 9.77 0.06
CA GLY A 19 5.01 9.73 -0.03
C GLY A 19 5.69 10.55 1.06
N LYS A 20 5.15 11.72 1.38
CA LYS A 20 5.68 12.56 2.46
C LYS A 20 5.51 11.90 3.83
N ALA A 21 4.36 11.27 4.06
CA ALA A 21 4.13 10.54 5.31
C ALA A 21 5.12 9.39 5.47
N ILE A 22 5.36 8.63 4.40
CA ILE A 22 6.34 7.55 4.43
C ILE A 22 7.75 8.09 4.67
N ALA A 23 8.12 9.18 4.00
CA ALA A 23 9.45 9.77 4.16
C ALA A 23 9.70 10.26 5.59
N ALA A 24 8.65 10.74 6.27
CA ALA A 24 8.76 11.15 7.67
C ALA A 24 8.96 9.95 8.59
N LEU A 25 8.31 8.82 8.30
CA LEU A 25 8.36 7.63 9.16
C LEU A 25 9.54 6.71 8.83
N GLN A 26 9.89 6.59 7.55
CA GLN A 26 10.97 5.71 7.07
C GLN A 26 11.72 6.43 5.94
N PRO A 27 12.59 7.39 6.27
CA PRO A 27 13.25 8.23 5.25
C PRO A 27 14.17 7.45 4.31
N GLU A 28 14.61 6.27 4.70
CA GLU A 28 15.53 5.46 3.90
C GLU A 28 14.83 4.55 2.89
N TRP A 29 13.50 4.42 2.98
CA TRP A 29 12.76 3.57 2.05
C TRP A 29 12.70 4.21 0.66
N ARG A 30 12.88 3.37 -0.37
CA ARG A 30 12.69 3.78 -1.75
C ARG A 30 11.19 3.82 -2.03
N ARG A 31 10.72 4.89 -2.66
CA ARG A 31 9.30 5.06 -2.98
C ARG A 31 9.10 5.02 -4.50
N LEU A 32 8.22 4.14 -4.95
CA LEU A 32 7.75 4.07 -6.33
C LEU A 32 6.28 4.48 -6.38
N GLU A 33 5.83 4.96 -7.52
CA GLU A 33 4.45 5.40 -7.72
C GLU A 33 3.84 4.77 -8.94
N ALA A 34 2.54 4.47 -8.87
CA ALA A 34 1.73 4.02 -9.99
C ALA A 34 0.40 4.75 -9.96
N SER A 35 -0.12 5.09 -11.13
CA SER A 35 -1.38 5.84 -11.25
C SER A 35 -2.61 4.94 -11.33
N GLY A 36 -2.43 3.63 -11.37
CA GLY A 36 -3.53 2.68 -11.46
C GLY A 36 -3.05 1.24 -11.38
N ALA A 37 -4.01 0.31 -11.46
CA ALA A 37 -3.73 -1.11 -11.27
C ALA A 37 -2.79 -1.69 -12.33
N ASP A 38 -2.99 -1.35 -13.60
CA ASP A 38 -2.16 -1.90 -14.69
C ASP A 38 -0.70 -1.48 -14.56
N GLU A 39 -0.47 -0.20 -14.25
CA GLU A 39 0.88 0.31 -14.02
C GLU A 39 1.51 -0.35 -12.78
N ALA A 40 0.72 -0.55 -11.74
CA ALA A 40 1.19 -1.22 -10.52
C ALA A 40 1.63 -2.66 -10.83
N VAL A 41 0.83 -3.42 -11.56
CA VAL A 41 1.16 -4.81 -11.92
C VAL A 41 2.44 -4.84 -12.76
N ALA A 42 2.59 -3.92 -13.72
CA ALA A 42 3.79 -3.83 -14.53
C ALA A 42 5.04 -3.56 -13.68
N LEU A 43 4.91 -2.70 -12.66
CA LEU A 43 6.02 -2.42 -11.74
C LEU A 43 6.38 -3.64 -10.88
N PHE A 44 5.41 -4.43 -10.46
CA PHE A 44 5.69 -5.67 -9.74
C PHE A 44 6.46 -6.66 -10.61
N ASP A 45 6.26 -6.64 -11.92
CA ASP A 45 6.97 -7.53 -12.84
C ASP A 45 8.41 -7.07 -13.11
N SER A 46 8.71 -5.78 -12.97
CA SER A 46 10.02 -5.21 -13.33
C SER A 46 10.85 -4.77 -12.12
N GLU A 47 10.26 -4.57 -10.97
CA GLU A 47 10.92 -4.04 -9.77
C GLU A 47 10.67 -4.96 -8.59
N GLN A 48 11.61 -4.99 -7.66
CA GLN A 48 11.40 -5.68 -6.40
C GLN A 48 10.68 -4.73 -5.44
N ILE A 49 9.42 -5.05 -5.10
CA ILE A 49 8.58 -4.24 -4.24
C ILE A 49 8.30 -5.04 -2.97
N ASP A 50 8.52 -4.40 -1.82
CA ASP A 50 8.42 -5.07 -0.52
C ASP A 50 7.08 -4.86 0.16
N LEU A 51 6.41 -3.75 -0.12
CA LEU A 51 5.08 -3.46 0.42
C LEU A 51 4.37 -2.47 -0.49
N VAL A 52 3.04 -2.38 -0.34
CA VAL A 52 2.23 -1.55 -1.21
C VAL A 52 1.11 -0.85 -0.44
N ILE A 53 0.84 0.40 -0.81
CA ILE A 53 -0.29 1.18 -0.31
C ILE A 53 -1.15 1.52 -1.52
N LEU A 54 -2.41 1.11 -1.47
CA LEU A 54 -3.35 1.22 -2.59
C LEU A 54 -4.48 2.16 -2.24
N ASP A 55 -4.84 3.06 -3.17
CA ASP A 55 -6.09 3.79 -3.08
C ASP A 55 -7.24 2.84 -3.44
N PHE A 56 -8.35 2.90 -2.68
CA PHE A 56 -9.52 2.10 -2.99
C PHE A 56 -10.18 2.55 -4.29
N ASN A 57 -10.34 3.86 -4.48
CA ASN A 57 -11.06 4.42 -5.63
C ASN A 57 -10.11 4.69 -6.80
N MET A 58 -10.08 3.76 -7.75
CA MET A 58 -9.30 3.91 -8.98
C MET A 58 -10.17 3.54 -10.18
N PRO A 59 -9.97 4.19 -11.34
CA PRO A 59 -10.69 3.79 -12.56
C PRO A 59 -10.38 2.35 -12.95
N GLY A 60 -11.38 1.63 -13.39
CA GLY A 60 -11.24 0.25 -13.83
C GLY A 60 -11.30 -0.73 -12.68
N ARG A 61 -10.19 -1.00 -12.04
CA ARG A 61 -10.10 -1.90 -10.89
C ARG A 61 -9.99 -1.11 -9.60
N ASP A 62 -10.77 -1.46 -8.60
CA ASP A 62 -10.62 -0.82 -7.29
C ASP A 62 -9.41 -1.40 -6.53
N GLY A 63 -9.01 -0.71 -5.47
CA GLY A 63 -7.83 -1.10 -4.69
C GLY A 63 -7.97 -2.45 -4.01
N LEU A 64 -9.18 -2.85 -3.63
CA LEU A 64 -9.38 -4.15 -2.99
C LEU A 64 -9.24 -5.30 -3.98
N GLU A 65 -9.72 -5.13 -5.21
CA GLU A 65 -9.52 -6.13 -6.27
C GLU A 65 -8.02 -6.33 -6.53
N LEU A 66 -7.26 -5.24 -6.60
CA LEU A 66 -5.82 -5.32 -6.78
C LEU A 66 -5.16 -5.95 -5.55
N ALA A 67 -5.60 -5.59 -4.34
CA ALA A 67 -5.06 -6.18 -3.11
C ALA A 67 -5.27 -7.69 -3.08
N GLU A 68 -6.44 -8.16 -3.49
CA GLU A 68 -6.75 -9.59 -3.56
C GLU A 68 -5.83 -10.32 -4.54
N GLU A 69 -5.60 -9.75 -5.71
CA GLU A 69 -4.67 -10.32 -6.68
C GLU A 69 -3.24 -10.37 -6.14
N LEU A 70 -2.77 -9.26 -5.57
CA LEU A 70 -1.42 -9.18 -5.03
C LEU A 70 -1.22 -10.14 -3.85
N ARG A 71 -2.25 -10.32 -3.03
CA ARG A 71 -2.18 -11.28 -1.91
C ARG A 71 -2.03 -12.71 -2.42
N GLY A 72 -2.67 -13.04 -3.52
CA GLY A 72 -2.50 -14.35 -4.14
C GLY A 72 -1.09 -14.59 -4.66
N ARG A 73 -0.44 -13.53 -5.17
CA ARG A 73 0.93 -13.61 -5.69
C ARG A 73 1.99 -13.49 -4.60
N TYR A 74 1.72 -12.73 -3.55
CA TYR A 74 2.69 -12.41 -2.48
C TYR A 74 2.03 -12.60 -1.11
N PRO A 75 1.97 -13.84 -0.61
CA PRO A 75 1.20 -14.15 0.60
C PRO A 75 1.62 -13.38 1.85
N ASP A 76 2.89 -12.98 1.95
CA ASP A 76 3.42 -12.35 3.16
C ASP A 76 3.67 -10.84 3.01
N MET A 77 3.38 -10.26 1.84
CA MET A 77 3.66 -8.86 1.59
C MET A 77 2.71 -7.96 2.39
N PRO A 78 3.22 -6.93 3.09
CA PRO A 78 2.34 -5.94 3.71
C PRO A 78 1.56 -5.16 2.65
N ILE A 79 0.23 -5.11 2.78
CA ILE A 79 -0.67 -4.39 1.89
C ILE A 79 -1.57 -3.50 2.73
N ALA A 80 -1.72 -2.23 2.34
CA ALA A 80 -2.68 -1.32 2.95
C ALA A 80 -3.59 -0.75 1.87
N VAL A 81 -4.87 -0.58 2.19
CA VAL A 81 -5.84 0.06 1.31
C VAL A 81 -6.33 1.34 1.97
N ALA A 82 -6.20 2.47 1.27
CA ALA A 82 -6.60 3.78 1.76
C ALA A 82 -7.95 4.16 1.16
N THR A 83 -8.90 4.56 1.98
CA THR A 83 -10.24 4.95 1.53
C THR A 83 -10.90 5.90 2.52
N ALA A 84 -11.74 6.79 1.99
CA ALA A 84 -12.63 7.62 2.80
C ALA A 84 -13.91 6.87 3.20
N ASN A 85 -14.15 5.71 2.60
CA ASN A 85 -15.36 4.91 2.82
C ASN A 85 -15.09 3.88 3.93
N VAL A 86 -15.71 4.10 5.09
CA VAL A 86 -15.50 3.25 6.27
C VAL A 86 -16.64 2.24 6.47
N GLN A 87 -17.29 1.82 5.40
CA GLN A 87 -18.35 0.82 5.47
C GLN A 87 -17.81 -0.54 5.91
N ASP A 88 -18.61 -1.25 6.67
CA ASP A 88 -18.22 -2.54 7.25
C ASP A 88 -17.82 -3.57 6.20
N GLU A 89 -18.49 -3.59 5.04
CA GLU A 89 -18.17 -4.55 4.00
C GLU A 89 -16.80 -4.30 3.37
N ILE A 90 -16.38 -3.03 3.26
CA ILE A 90 -15.06 -2.69 2.73
C ILE A 90 -13.96 -3.09 3.73
N ILE A 91 -14.20 -2.82 5.01
CA ILE A 91 -13.29 -3.23 6.06
C ILE A 91 -13.18 -4.76 6.11
N ALA A 92 -14.30 -5.46 5.97
CA ALA A 92 -14.31 -6.92 5.96
C ALA A 92 -13.54 -7.51 4.76
N ARG A 93 -13.70 -6.91 3.58
CA ARG A 93 -12.94 -7.34 2.40
C ARG A 93 -11.44 -7.12 2.55
N ALA A 94 -11.05 -5.97 3.10
CA ALA A 94 -9.64 -5.69 3.37
C ALA A 94 -9.06 -6.71 4.33
N ARG A 95 -9.79 -7.01 5.40
CA ARG A 95 -9.37 -8.01 6.38
C ARG A 95 -9.27 -9.40 5.77
N ALA A 96 -10.21 -9.77 4.91
CA ALA A 96 -10.19 -11.07 4.22
C ALA A 96 -8.98 -11.21 3.31
N ALA A 97 -8.52 -10.11 2.71
CA ALA A 97 -7.29 -10.08 1.90
C ALA A 97 -6.03 -9.90 2.76
N ASN A 98 -6.18 -9.90 4.08
CA ASN A 98 -5.10 -9.64 5.03
C ASN A 98 -4.39 -8.32 4.71
N ALA A 99 -5.18 -7.29 4.39
CA ALA A 99 -4.71 -5.95 4.10
C ALA A 99 -5.10 -5.02 5.23
N ALA A 100 -4.24 -4.05 5.55
CA ALA A 100 -4.55 -3.01 6.51
C ALA A 100 -5.49 -1.98 5.88
N PHE A 101 -6.27 -1.32 6.71
CA PHE A 101 -7.16 -0.24 6.30
C PHE A 101 -6.56 1.09 6.78
N ILE A 102 -6.49 2.08 5.87
CA ILE A 102 -6.04 3.42 6.21
C ILE A 102 -7.14 4.41 5.83
N ALA A 103 -7.60 5.20 6.80
CA ALA A 103 -8.64 6.19 6.55
C ALA A 103 -8.07 7.41 5.82
N LYS A 104 -8.82 7.92 4.84
CA LYS A 104 -8.50 9.19 4.19
C LYS A 104 -9.16 10.34 4.95
N PRO A 105 -8.56 11.52 4.99
CA PRO A 105 -7.27 11.88 4.39
C PRO A 105 -6.10 11.17 5.10
N VAL A 106 -5.12 10.75 4.30
CA VAL A 106 -3.96 10.03 4.83
C VAL A 106 -3.07 10.99 5.63
N THR A 107 -2.73 10.59 6.83
CA THR A 107 -1.84 11.35 7.72
C THR A 107 -0.69 10.48 8.17
N GLU A 108 0.37 11.13 8.66
CA GLU A 108 1.51 10.42 9.24
C GLU A 108 1.04 9.52 10.40
N ASP A 109 0.22 10.05 11.30
CA ASP A 109 -0.30 9.28 12.43
C ASP A 109 -1.16 8.10 11.97
N GLY A 110 -2.00 8.31 10.97
CA GLY A 110 -2.87 7.25 10.44
C GLY A 110 -2.09 6.11 9.77
N MET A 111 -0.90 6.40 9.28
CA MET A 111 -0.04 5.40 8.62
C MET A 111 0.95 4.74 9.57
N ARG A 112 1.18 5.31 10.73
CA ARG A 112 2.27 4.89 11.63
C ARG A 112 2.17 3.42 12.01
N GLY A 113 0.99 2.94 12.34
CA GLY A 113 0.80 1.54 12.74
C GLY A 113 1.13 0.56 11.63
N PHE A 114 0.62 0.83 10.41
CA PHE A 114 0.90 -0.02 9.27
C PHE A 114 2.39 -0.02 8.93
N ILE A 115 3.00 1.16 8.85
CA ILE A 115 4.40 1.30 8.46
C ILE A 115 5.33 0.64 9.50
N SER A 116 5.06 0.85 10.80
CA SER A 116 5.85 0.23 11.86
C SER A 116 5.74 -1.29 11.84
N GLY A 117 4.54 -1.81 11.66
CA GLY A 117 4.31 -3.26 11.55
C GLY A 117 4.97 -3.86 10.32
N ALA A 118 4.87 -3.17 9.19
CA ALA A 118 5.51 -3.61 7.95
C ALA A 118 7.04 -3.63 8.10
N ALA A 119 7.62 -2.59 8.69
CA ALA A 119 9.06 -2.52 8.91
C ALA A 119 9.55 -3.68 9.77
N LEU A 120 8.79 -4.02 10.81
CA LEU A 120 9.14 -5.13 11.70
C LEU A 120 9.07 -6.47 10.97
N ARG A 121 8.01 -6.71 10.20
CA ARG A 121 7.83 -7.94 9.43
C ARG A 121 8.92 -8.13 8.39
N LEU A 122 9.27 -7.06 7.67
CA LEU A 122 10.29 -7.09 6.62
C LEU A 122 11.67 -7.37 7.20
N ARG A 123 11.99 -6.81 8.38
CA ARG A 123 13.25 -7.11 9.05
C ARG A 123 13.32 -8.58 9.48
N SER A 124 12.22 -9.13 9.97
CA SER A 124 12.16 -10.55 10.35
C SER A 124 12.34 -11.46 9.15
N ALA A 125 11.74 -11.12 8.01
CA ALA A 125 11.83 -11.91 6.78
C ALA A 125 13.24 -11.87 6.17
N ALA A 126 14.01 -10.80 6.43
CA ALA A 126 15.35 -10.64 5.86
C ALA A 126 16.42 -11.47 6.57
N ARG A 127 16.09 -12.16 7.65
CA ARG A 127 17.05 -12.99 8.40
C ARG A 127 17.27 -14.36 7.76
#